data_008537835aa472bb7bd85e048df03915
#
_entry.id   008537835aa472bb7bd85e048df03915
#
_cell.length_a   1.000
_cell.length_b   1.000
_cell.length_c   1.000
_cell.angle_alpha   90.00
_cell.angle_beta   90.00
_cell.angle_gamma   90.00
#
_symmetry.space_group_name_H-M   'P 1'
#
loop_
_entity.id
_entity.type
_entity.pdbx_description
1 polymer ?
#
loop_
_entity_poly.entity_id
_entity_poly.type
_entity_poly.pdbx_seq_one_letter_code
_entity_poly.pdbx_strand_id
1 'polypeptide(L)'
;NSGMFEAVALINAPADKRYDEIVSWKDSKNIVGEDQIILYGYPKLSGNVYFHSIHYAALSLKVDSENDNVPSQTPSNYAYKIDGLAYKNSNGNFEEIMLDKEQQANFLNKNGAVTAINFKGWRCWGSETAKNPLATDPKDKFSYTRRMFKYIGNELVISYFNGVDKRF
;
A
#
# COMPACT_ATOMS: atom_id res chain seq x y z
N ASN A 1 1.94 8.75 -18.35
CA ASN A 1 3.27 8.23 -18.07
C ASN A 1 4.29 9.03 -18.87
N SER A 2 5.12 9.84 -18.22
CA SER A 2 6.12 10.69 -18.89
C SER A 2 7.26 9.89 -19.55
N GLY A 3 7.25 8.56 -19.44
CA GLY A 3 8.20 7.65 -20.05
C GLY A 3 9.59 7.58 -19.44
N MET A 4 9.96 8.49 -18.53
CA MET A 4 11.30 8.56 -17.94
C MET A 4 11.36 8.08 -16.49
N PHE A 5 10.40 8.47 -15.67
CA PHE A 5 10.33 8.05 -14.27
C PHE A 5 9.18 7.07 -14.05
N GLU A 6 9.41 6.10 -13.21
CA GLU A 6 8.46 5.05 -12.88
C GLU A 6 7.89 5.25 -11.47
N ALA A 7 6.67 4.78 -11.25
CA ALA A 7 5.98 4.93 -9.99
C ALA A 7 5.14 3.69 -9.66
N VAL A 8 4.79 3.57 -8.40
CA VAL A 8 3.82 2.59 -7.88
C VAL A 8 2.54 3.34 -7.51
N ALA A 9 1.39 2.79 -7.90
CA ALA A 9 0.09 3.38 -7.62
C ALA A 9 -0.45 2.88 -6.26
N LEU A 10 -0.89 3.79 -5.41
CA LEU A 10 -1.62 3.49 -4.17
C LEU A 10 -3.11 3.67 -4.43
N ILE A 11 -3.89 2.61 -4.25
CA ILE A 11 -5.31 2.58 -4.60
C ILE A 11 -6.12 2.32 -3.33
N ASN A 12 -6.97 3.27 -2.96
CA ASN A 12 -7.89 3.06 -1.84
C ASN A 12 -9.04 2.16 -2.30
N ALA A 13 -9.27 1.05 -1.61
CA ALA A 13 -10.47 0.27 -1.80
C ALA A 13 -11.70 1.11 -1.43
N PRO A 14 -12.86 0.92 -2.10
CA PRO A 14 -14.07 1.68 -1.76
C PRO A 14 -14.45 1.53 -0.29
N ALA A 15 -14.86 2.63 0.32
CA ALA A 15 -15.18 2.68 1.73
C ALA A 15 -16.34 1.78 2.14
N ASP A 16 -17.27 1.50 1.21
CA ASP A 16 -18.49 0.70 1.42
C ASP A 16 -18.29 -0.81 1.21
N LYS A 17 -17.08 -1.26 0.92
CA LYS A 17 -16.78 -2.68 0.72
C LYS A 17 -16.32 -3.33 2.02
N ARG A 18 -16.86 -4.52 2.28
CA ARG A 18 -16.36 -5.39 3.33
C ARG A 18 -15.08 -6.09 2.87
N TYR A 19 -14.33 -6.65 3.83
CA TYR A 19 -13.06 -7.33 3.51
C TYR A 19 -13.25 -8.50 2.52
N ASP A 20 -14.37 -9.22 2.60
CA ASP A 20 -14.69 -10.35 1.74
C ASP A 20 -15.16 -9.94 0.33
N GLU A 21 -15.58 -8.69 0.15
CA GLU A 21 -16.00 -8.15 -1.14
C GLU A 21 -14.87 -7.58 -1.99
N ILE A 22 -13.67 -7.48 -1.42
CA ILE A 22 -12.51 -6.86 -2.07
C ILE A 22 -12.07 -7.64 -3.31
N VAL A 23 -12.11 -8.97 -3.26
CA VAL A 23 -11.72 -9.81 -4.39
C VAL A 23 -12.59 -9.52 -5.60
N SER A 24 -13.91 -9.56 -5.42
CA SER A 24 -14.86 -9.27 -6.50
C SER A 24 -14.73 -7.85 -7.04
N TRP A 25 -14.55 -6.87 -6.16
CA TRP A 25 -14.32 -5.49 -6.56
C TRP A 25 -13.05 -5.35 -7.39
N LYS A 26 -11.96 -5.90 -6.89
CA LYS A 26 -10.64 -5.90 -7.54
C LYS A 26 -10.71 -6.50 -8.94
N ASP A 27 -11.34 -7.67 -9.07
CA ASP A 27 -11.52 -8.37 -10.34
C ASP A 27 -12.39 -7.56 -11.30
N SER A 28 -13.49 -6.99 -10.82
CA SER A 28 -14.39 -6.17 -11.63
C SER A 28 -13.73 -4.91 -12.21
N LYS A 29 -12.71 -4.39 -11.52
CA LYS A 29 -11.94 -3.21 -11.94
C LYS A 29 -10.62 -3.57 -12.63
N ASN A 30 -10.31 -4.86 -12.75
CA ASN A 30 -9.05 -5.34 -13.32
C ASN A 30 -7.82 -4.73 -12.64
N ILE A 31 -7.85 -4.62 -11.31
CA ILE A 31 -6.74 -4.12 -10.51
C ILE A 31 -5.89 -5.30 -10.07
N VAL A 32 -5.00 -5.74 -10.94
CA VAL A 32 -4.22 -6.99 -10.79
C VAL A 32 -2.73 -6.80 -11.11
N GLY A 33 -2.26 -5.56 -11.09
CA GLY A 33 -0.87 -5.25 -11.44
C GLY A 33 0.10 -5.32 -10.26
N GLU A 34 1.35 -5.63 -10.57
CA GLU A 34 2.46 -5.66 -9.61
C GLU A 34 2.87 -4.27 -9.12
N ASP A 35 2.56 -3.23 -9.88
CA ASP A 35 2.86 -1.83 -9.52
C ASP A 35 1.67 -1.11 -8.89
N GLN A 36 0.69 -1.86 -8.44
CA GLN A 36 -0.51 -1.38 -7.77
C GLN A 36 -0.57 -1.94 -6.36
N ILE A 37 -0.88 -1.08 -5.39
CA ILE A 37 -1.06 -1.45 -3.99
C ILE A 37 -2.47 -1.04 -3.58
N ILE A 38 -3.30 -2.01 -3.22
CA ILE A 38 -4.66 -1.78 -2.75
C ILE A 38 -4.61 -1.61 -1.23
N LEU A 39 -5.26 -0.56 -0.73
CA LEU A 39 -5.34 -0.24 0.68
C LEU A 39 -6.78 -0.35 1.15
N TYR A 40 -7.03 -1.26 2.08
CA TYR A 40 -8.34 -1.52 2.65
C TYR A 40 -8.54 -0.82 3.99
N GLY A 41 -9.72 -0.27 4.16
CA GLY A 41 -10.11 0.46 5.37
C GLY A 41 -9.70 1.93 5.32
N TYR A 42 -10.43 2.74 6.06
CA TYR A 42 -10.19 4.19 6.11
C TYR A 42 -9.70 4.54 7.51
N PRO A 43 -8.45 5.01 7.67
CA PRO A 43 -7.93 5.41 8.96
C PRO A 43 -8.74 6.53 9.59
N LYS A 44 -8.95 6.41 10.90
CA LYS A 44 -9.61 7.42 11.71
C LYS A 44 -8.60 8.04 12.66
N LEU A 45 -8.56 9.36 12.70
CA LEU A 45 -7.65 10.10 13.58
C LEU A 45 -8.35 11.37 14.07
N SER A 46 -8.42 11.54 15.40
CA SER A 46 -9.03 12.70 16.03
C SER A 46 -10.44 13.00 15.52
N GLY A 47 -11.25 11.95 15.35
CA GLY A 47 -12.64 12.04 14.89
C GLY A 47 -12.83 12.21 13.38
N ASN A 48 -11.76 12.35 12.60
CA ASN A 48 -11.83 12.47 11.15
C ASN A 48 -11.42 11.17 10.47
N VAL A 49 -11.98 10.93 9.28
CA VAL A 49 -11.67 9.77 8.44
C VAL A 49 -10.84 10.23 7.24
N TYR A 50 -9.77 9.52 6.96
CA TYR A 50 -8.81 9.85 5.91
C TYR A 50 -8.67 8.72 4.90
N PHE A 51 -8.14 9.04 3.72
CA PHE A 51 -7.71 8.02 2.76
C PHE A 51 -6.51 7.24 3.31
N HIS A 52 -6.60 5.93 3.25
CA HIS A 52 -5.54 5.04 3.75
C HIS A 52 -4.22 5.26 3.00
N SER A 53 -4.27 5.59 1.72
CA SER A 53 -3.09 5.87 0.90
C SER A 53 -2.19 6.96 1.48
N ILE A 54 -2.77 7.97 2.11
CA ILE A 54 -2.01 9.07 2.75
C ILE A 54 -1.18 8.52 3.93
N HIS A 55 -1.81 7.72 4.79
CA HIS A 55 -1.13 7.12 5.94
C HIS A 55 -0.08 6.10 5.52
N TYR A 56 -0.38 5.29 4.52
CA TYR A 56 0.57 4.31 3.98
C TYR A 56 1.78 5.01 3.35
N ALA A 57 1.57 6.04 2.56
CA ALA A 57 2.64 6.82 1.95
C ALA A 57 3.52 7.49 3.02
N ALA A 58 2.91 8.12 4.02
CA ALA A 58 3.65 8.75 5.11
C ALA A 58 4.49 7.75 5.90
N LEU A 59 3.92 6.58 6.21
CA LEU A 59 4.65 5.50 6.90
C LEU A 59 5.79 4.96 6.03
N SER A 60 5.55 4.77 4.74
CA SER A 60 6.58 4.29 3.81
C SER A 60 7.77 5.26 3.74
N LEU A 61 7.49 6.56 3.65
CA LEU A 61 8.53 7.58 3.64
C LEU A 61 9.31 7.64 4.96
N LYS A 62 8.62 7.44 6.08
CA LYS A 62 9.29 7.35 7.39
C LYS A 62 10.23 6.16 7.45
N VAL A 63 9.77 4.99 7.05
CA VAL A 63 10.59 3.76 7.02
C VAL A 63 11.78 3.93 6.09
N ASP A 64 11.58 4.53 4.92
CA ASP A 64 12.66 4.82 3.98
C ASP A 64 13.69 5.78 4.60
N SER A 65 13.25 6.83 5.31
CA SER A 65 14.15 7.79 5.95
C SER A 65 15.01 7.17 7.04
N GLU A 66 14.51 6.13 7.70
CA GLU A 66 15.25 5.35 8.69
C GLU A 66 16.24 4.36 8.05
N ASN A 67 16.21 4.22 6.73
CA ASN A 67 17.04 3.32 5.94
C ASN A 67 17.78 4.08 4.82
N ASP A 68 18.42 5.17 5.15
CA ASP A 68 19.22 6.00 4.24
C ASP A 68 18.44 6.48 3.00
N ASN A 69 17.12 6.68 3.12
CA ASN A 69 16.19 7.03 2.05
C ASN A 69 16.11 5.97 0.92
N VAL A 70 16.43 4.72 1.23
CA VAL A 70 16.32 3.60 0.29
C VAL A 70 15.04 2.81 0.58
N PRO A 71 14.12 2.63 -0.39
CA PRO A 71 12.85 1.94 -0.18
C PRO A 71 12.97 0.42 -0.23
N SER A 72 13.88 -0.14 0.57
CA SER A 72 14.13 -1.57 0.62
C SER A 72 13.42 -2.30 1.78
N GLN A 73 12.76 -1.55 2.64
CA GLN A 73 12.07 -2.07 3.81
C GLN A 73 10.55 -2.05 3.63
N THR A 74 9.88 -3.08 4.18
CA THR A 74 8.42 -3.09 4.22
C THR A 74 7.89 -2.20 5.34
N PRO A 75 6.84 -1.39 5.10
CA PRO A 75 6.14 -0.70 6.19
C PRO A 75 5.25 -1.62 7.02
N SER A 76 5.06 -2.86 6.63
CA SER A 76 4.22 -3.82 7.38
C SER A 76 4.72 -4.01 8.80
N ASN A 77 3.78 -4.13 9.73
CA ASN A 77 4.00 -4.25 11.17
C ASN A 77 4.60 -3.00 11.87
N TYR A 78 4.82 -1.92 11.16
CA TYR A 78 5.15 -0.62 11.78
C TYR A 78 3.90 0.05 12.36
N ALA A 79 4.11 0.85 13.40
CA ALA A 79 3.03 1.57 14.06
C ALA A 79 2.42 2.65 13.15
N TYR A 80 1.09 2.68 13.09
CA TYR A 80 0.33 3.77 12.50
C TYR A 80 -0.10 4.78 13.55
N LYS A 81 -0.02 6.04 13.23
CA LYS A 81 -0.59 7.11 14.04
C LYS A 81 -2.07 7.29 13.70
N ILE A 82 -2.89 6.32 14.11
CA ILE A 82 -4.33 6.34 13.89
C ILE A 82 -5.05 5.89 15.17
N ASP A 83 -6.31 6.27 15.31
CA ASP A 83 -7.16 5.91 16.45
C ASP A 83 -8.08 4.74 16.13
N GLY A 84 -8.33 4.48 14.87
CA GLY A 84 -9.23 3.44 14.41
C GLY A 84 -9.20 3.24 12.92
N LEU A 85 -9.94 2.24 12.46
CA LEU A 85 -10.18 1.93 11.07
C LEU A 85 -11.69 1.95 10.82
N ALA A 86 -12.13 2.53 9.73
CA ALA A 86 -13.55 2.71 9.43
C ALA A 86 -13.94 2.16 8.07
N TYR A 87 -15.19 1.79 7.95
CA TYR A 87 -15.85 1.52 6.67
C TYR A 87 -17.19 2.27 6.61
N LYS A 88 -17.71 2.45 5.42
CA LYS A 88 -18.98 3.15 5.21
C LYS A 88 -20.12 2.14 5.14
N ASN A 89 -21.10 2.26 6.05
CA ASN A 89 -22.23 1.35 6.09
C ASN A 89 -23.28 1.68 4.99
N SER A 90 -24.33 0.86 4.90
CA SER A 90 -25.42 1.03 3.93
C SER A 90 -26.15 2.36 4.04
N ASN A 91 -26.14 3.00 5.21
CA ASN A 91 -26.75 4.31 5.45
C ASN A 91 -25.83 5.48 5.08
N GLY A 92 -24.61 5.19 4.61
CA GLY A 92 -23.63 6.21 4.26
C GLY A 92 -22.82 6.78 5.43
N ASN A 93 -22.92 6.18 6.60
CA ASN A 93 -22.19 6.60 7.79
C ASN A 93 -20.93 5.73 7.97
N PHE A 94 -19.85 6.35 8.48
CA PHE A 94 -18.66 5.61 8.83
C PHE A 94 -18.82 4.89 10.16
N GLU A 95 -18.48 3.61 10.18
CA GLU A 95 -18.45 2.76 11.37
C GLU A 95 -17.04 2.25 11.60
N GLU A 96 -16.64 2.12 12.86
CA GLU A 96 -15.35 1.51 13.18
C GLU A 96 -15.37 0.01 12.90
N ILE A 97 -14.28 -0.48 12.35
CA ILE A 97 -14.03 -1.90 12.15
C ILE A 97 -12.74 -2.29 12.85
N MET A 98 -12.72 -3.52 13.34
CA MET A 98 -11.53 -4.13 13.92
C MET A 98 -11.35 -5.48 13.26
N LEU A 99 -10.36 -5.57 12.39
CA LEU A 99 -10.11 -6.79 11.62
C LEU A 99 -9.40 -7.84 12.48
N ASP A 100 -9.92 -9.05 12.44
CA ASP A 100 -9.21 -10.20 12.96
C ASP A 100 -7.96 -10.49 12.13
N LYS A 101 -6.83 -10.66 12.81
CA LYS A 101 -5.54 -10.88 12.16
C LYS A 101 -5.52 -12.12 11.28
N GLU A 102 -5.97 -13.24 11.83
CA GLU A 102 -5.82 -14.55 11.17
C GLU A 102 -6.84 -14.74 10.05
N GLN A 103 -8.08 -14.35 10.27
CA GLN A 103 -9.18 -14.65 9.34
C GLN A 103 -9.40 -13.53 8.32
N GLN A 104 -9.27 -12.28 8.73
CA GLN A 104 -9.64 -11.13 7.89
C GLN A 104 -8.44 -10.42 7.31
N ALA A 105 -7.47 -10.03 8.12
CA ALA A 105 -6.31 -9.29 7.66
C ALA A 105 -5.40 -10.16 6.79
N ASN A 106 -5.17 -11.40 7.17
CA ASN A 106 -4.38 -12.33 6.35
C ASN A 106 -5.10 -12.72 5.05
N PHE A 107 -6.43 -12.80 5.07
CA PHE A 107 -7.22 -12.98 3.85
C PHE A 107 -7.02 -11.82 2.88
N LEU A 108 -7.08 -10.57 3.37
CA LEU A 108 -6.82 -9.39 2.54
C LEU A 108 -5.42 -9.42 1.95
N ASN A 109 -4.40 -9.72 2.74
CA ASN A 109 -3.02 -9.80 2.28
C ASN A 109 -2.84 -10.87 1.20
N LYS A 110 -3.40 -12.04 1.41
CA LYS A 110 -3.36 -13.14 0.43
C LYS A 110 -3.97 -12.73 -0.91
N ASN A 111 -4.98 -11.90 -0.89
CA ASN A 111 -5.68 -11.44 -2.08
C ASN A 111 -5.17 -10.08 -2.60
N GLY A 112 -4.03 -9.63 -2.13
CA GLY A 112 -3.34 -8.45 -2.67
C GLY A 112 -3.85 -7.11 -2.15
N ALA A 113 -4.34 -7.07 -0.91
CA ALA A 113 -4.71 -5.84 -0.24
C ALA A 113 -3.93 -5.66 1.07
N VAL A 114 -3.50 -4.45 1.33
CA VAL A 114 -2.85 -4.03 2.57
C VAL A 114 -3.89 -3.38 3.47
N THR A 115 -3.82 -3.61 4.76
CA THR A 115 -4.75 -3.07 5.73
C THR A 115 -4.05 -2.60 7.00
N ALA A 116 -4.82 -2.35 8.05
CA ALA A 116 -4.32 -2.04 9.38
C ALA A 116 -5.03 -2.90 10.41
N ILE A 117 -4.30 -3.29 11.44
CA ILE A 117 -4.86 -4.03 12.59
C ILE A 117 -4.44 -3.38 13.89
N ASN A 118 -5.23 -3.60 14.93
CA ASN A 118 -4.87 -3.22 16.30
C ASN A 118 -4.25 -4.43 16.99
N PHE A 119 -2.93 -4.46 17.01
CA PHE A 119 -2.16 -5.47 17.73
C PHE A 119 -1.09 -4.75 18.56
N LYS A 120 -1.36 -4.58 19.85
CA LYS A 120 -0.53 -3.73 20.73
C LYS A 120 -0.33 -2.33 20.16
N GLY A 121 -1.45 -1.69 19.79
CA GLY A 121 -1.51 -0.45 19.03
C GLY A 121 -1.78 -0.70 17.54
N TRP A 122 -2.24 0.33 16.85
CA TRP A 122 -2.53 0.24 15.42
C TRP A 122 -1.25 0.07 14.61
N ARG A 123 -1.28 -0.86 13.67
CA ARG A 123 -0.13 -1.19 12.81
C ARG A 123 -0.57 -1.37 11.36
N CYS A 124 0.29 -0.99 10.44
CA CYS A 124 0.17 -1.38 9.04
C CYS A 124 0.31 -2.90 8.93
N TRP A 125 -0.55 -3.54 8.13
CA TRP A 125 -0.55 -4.99 8.00
C TRP A 125 -0.60 -5.41 6.54
N GLY A 126 0.51 -5.90 6.04
CA GLY A 126 0.69 -6.38 4.68
C GLY A 126 1.71 -5.60 3.88
N SER A 127 2.22 -6.24 2.85
CA SER A 127 3.16 -5.67 1.89
C SER A 127 2.95 -6.21 0.48
N GLU A 128 1.80 -6.84 0.23
CA GLU A 128 1.48 -7.49 -1.03
C GLU A 128 1.01 -6.50 -2.09
N THR A 129 1.39 -6.76 -3.34
CA THR A 129 0.88 -6.03 -4.50
C THR A 129 -0.49 -6.55 -4.94
N ALA A 130 -1.20 -5.79 -5.75
CA ALA A 130 -2.50 -6.19 -6.29
C ALA A 130 -2.44 -7.41 -7.23
N LYS A 131 -1.26 -7.79 -7.71
CA LYS A 131 -1.09 -9.01 -8.53
C LYS A 131 -1.36 -10.29 -7.75
N ASN A 132 -1.30 -10.26 -6.42
CA ASN A 132 -1.65 -11.42 -5.61
C ASN A 132 -3.14 -11.77 -5.74
N PRO A 133 -3.54 -13.03 -5.69
CA PRO A 133 -2.70 -14.22 -5.44
C PRO A 133 -2.00 -14.79 -6.68
N LEU A 134 -2.10 -14.17 -7.84
CA LEU A 134 -1.54 -14.69 -9.09
C LEU A 134 -0.03 -14.48 -9.23
N ALA A 135 0.56 -13.66 -8.37
CA ALA A 135 2.00 -13.44 -8.37
C ALA A 135 2.75 -14.70 -7.93
N THR A 136 3.57 -15.25 -8.81
CA THR A 136 4.41 -16.41 -8.54
C THR A 136 5.84 -16.05 -8.21
N ASP A 137 6.30 -14.90 -8.71
CA ASP A 137 7.65 -14.40 -8.49
C ASP A 137 7.64 -13.40 -7.33
N PRO A 138 8.55 -13.54 -6.34
CA PRO A 138 8.65 -12.59 -5.21
C PRO A 138 8.81 -11.13 -5.64
N LYS A 139 9.44 -10.88 -6.78
CA LYS A 139 9.61 -9.51 -7.31
C LYS A 139 8.28 -8.82 -7.64
N ASP A 140 7.25 -9.61 -7.99
CA ASP A 140 5.92 -9.10 -8.32
C ASP A 140 4.97 -9.15 -7.13
N LYS A 141 5.32 -9.92 -6.11
CA LYS A 141 4.47 -10.19 -4.96
C LYS A 141 4.48 -9.08 -3.92
N PHE A 142 5.62 -8.42 -3.71
CA PHE A 142 5.81 -7.49 -2.60
C PHE A 142 6.03 -6.05 -3.06
N SER A 143 5.34 -5.13 -2.42
CA SER A 143 5.39 -3.70 -2.73
C SER A 143 6.77 -3.09 -2.52
N TYR A 144 7.49 -3.47 -1.47
CA TYR A 144 8.84 -2.96 -1.20
C TYR A 144 9.83 -3.38 -2.29
N THR A 145 9.69 -4.58 -2.86
CA THR A 145 10.49 -5.02 -4.00
C THR A 145 10.21 -4.18 -5.24
N ARG A 146 8.93 -3.91 -5.53
CA ARG A 146 8.54 -3.04 -6.66
C ARG A 146 9.05 -1.62 -6.46
N ARG A 147 8.92 -1.06 -5.29
CA ARG A 147 9.43 0.27 -4.96
C ARG A 147 10.95 0.33 -5.13
N MET A 148 11.68 -0.71 -4.72
CA MET A 148 13.13 -0.78 -4.89
C MET A 148 13.53 -0.80 -6.36
N PHE A 149 12.84 -1.55 -7.21
CA PHE A 149 13.09 -1.54 -8.66
C PHE A 149 12.83 -0.16 -9.28
N LYS A 150 11.75 0.53 -8.87
CA LYS A 150 11.48 1.89 -9.34
C LYS A 150 12.56 2.87 -8.89
N TYR A 151 13.01 2.75 -7.66
CA TYR A 151 14.11 3.56 -7.12
C TYR A 151 15.39 3.37 -7.91
N ILE A 152 15.82 2.13 -8.15
CA ILE A 152 17.02 1.82 -8.93
C ILE A 152 16.88 2.37 -10.37
N GLY A 153 15.75 2.15 -11.02
CA GLY A 153 15.49 2.65 -12.37
C GLY A 153 15.56 4.16 -12.46
N ASN A 154 14.96 4.86 -11.50
CA ASN A 154 14.98 6.32 -11.43
C ASN A 154 16.39 6.87 -11.17
N GLU A 155 17.15 6.24 -10.29
CA GLU A 155 18.55 6.61 -10.01
C GLU A 155 19.44 6.41 -11.25
N LEU A 156 19.24 5.34 -12.01
CA LEU A 156 19.97 5.12 -13.27
C LEU A 156 19.67 6.21 -14.30
N VAL A 157 18.41 6.65 -14.40
CA VAL A 157 18.02 7.76 -15.30
C VAL A 157 18.72 9.06 -14.89
N ILE A 158 18.70 9.39 -13.60
CA ILE A 158 19.38 10.59 -13.06
C ILE A 158 20.89 10.51 -13.35
N SER A 159 21.50 9.38 -13.08
CA SER A 159 22.94 9.16 -13.33
C SER A 159 23.31 9.31 -14.81
N TYR A 160 22.43 8.81 -15.70
CA TYR A 160 22.60 8.97 -17.13
C TYR A 160 22.60 10.43 -17.56
N PHE A 161 21.64 11.22 -17.09
CA PHE A 161 21.57 12.66 -17.39
C PHE A 161 22.78 13.42 -16.85
N ASN A 162 23.19 13.14 -15.63
CA ASN A 162 24.38 13.75 -15.05
C ASN A 162 25.64 13.41 -15.86
N GLY A 163 25.73 12.22 -16.41
CA GLY A 163 26.81 11.79 -17.28
C GLY A 163 26.82 12.51 -18.64
N VAL A 164 25.64 12.76 -19.21
CA VAL A 164 25.50 13.50 -20.47
C VAL A 164 25.95 14.96 -20.26
N ASP A 165 25.50 15.61 -19.22
CA ASP A 165 25.87 16.99 -18.91
C ASP A 165 27.38 17.18 -18.73
N LYS A 166 28.08 16.19 -18.22
CA LYS A 166 29.53 16.23 -18.01
C LYS A 166 30.35 16.06 -19.28
N ARG A 167 29.74 15.62 -20.35
CA ARG A 167 30.41 15.43 -21.63
C ARG A 167 30.46 16.70 -22.52
N PHE A 168 29.70 17.65 -22.10
CA PHE A 168 29.58 18.94 -22.79
C PHE A 168 29.98 20.08 -21.90
#